data_10c95f27f55848f4cde61db00f22d165
#
_entry.id   10c95f27f55848f4cde61db00f22d165
#
_cell.length_a   1.000
_cell.length_b   1.000
_cell.length_c   1.000
_cell.angle_alpha   90.00
_cell.angle_beta   90.00
_cell.angle_gamma   90.00
#
_symmetry.space_group_name_H-M   'P 1'
#
loop_
_entity.id
_entity.type
_entity.pdbx_description
1 polymer ?
#
loop_
_entity_poly.entity_id
_entity_poly.type
_entity_poly.pdbx_seq_one_letter_code
_entity_poly.pdbx_strand_id
1 'polypeptide(L)'
;MTFADQPIGEFLDGVASGQVTPSGGAVAAVGGAMGAALCEMVCIHTAGTEEAATELSGVGDTLADRRERLLALADEDAAAVDAVGAAFESGDVAGIQAASKRSTKVPLETAEVCLDVVEHARTVTAKGTPVAVPDAAVGALLAAAALQASVATVRANLDMIDDESFVAAMKQRADEAEAAGEAALDEAVANAEN
;
A
#
# COMPACT_ATOMS: atom_id res chain seq x y z
N MET A 1 -4.57 -7.94 -18.82
CA MET A 1 -4.92 -6.53 -18.62
C MET A 1 -4.72 -6.31 -17.14
N THR A 2 -3.89 -5.37 -16.76
CA THR A 2 -3.62 -5.06 -15.36
C THR A 2 -4.66 -4.10 -14.82
N PHE A 3 -4.82 -3.98 -13.50
CA PHE A 3 -5.72 -2.97 -12.92
C PHE A 3 -5.27 -1.54 -13.27
N ALA A 4 -3.96 -1.33 -13.46
CA ALA A 4 -3.42 -0.05 -13.89
C ALA A 4 -3.90 0.40 -15.29
N ASP A 5 -4.27 -0.55 -16.16
CA ASP A 5 -4.73 -0.28 -17.52
C ASP A 5 -6.27 -0.11 -17.63
N GLN A 6 -7.01 -0.33 -16.53
CA GLN A 6 -8.46 -0.23 -16.51
C GLN A 6 -8.92 1.19 -16.19
N PRO A 7 -10.02 1.67 -16.80
CA PRO A 7 -10.71 2.83 -16.29
C PRO A 7 -11.12 2.64 -14.83
N ILE A 8 -10.95 3.64 -13.99
CA ILE A 8 -11.27 3.55 -12.56
C ILE A 8 -12.71 3.09 -12.30
N GLY A 9 -13.65 3.47 -13.16
CA GLY A 9 -15.05 3.02 -13.05
C GLY A 9 -15.19 1.51 -13.23
N GLU A 10 -14.49 0.93 -14.20
CA GLU A 10 -14.51 -0.53 -14.44
C GLU A 10 -13.88 -1.30 -13.26
N PHE A 11 -12.80 -0.79 -12.68
CA PHE A 11 -12.20 -1.35 -11.47
C PHE A 11 -13.21 -1.36 -10.30
N LEU A 12 -13.88 -0.23 -10.07
CA LEU A 12 -14.86 -0.10 -8.98
C LEU A 12 -16.11 -0.98 -9.22
N ASP A 13 -16.57 -1.11 -10.47
CA ASP A 13 -17.66 -2.03 -10.84
C ASP A 13 -17.25 -3.49 -10.57
N GLY A 14 -15.98 -3.84 -10.83
CA GLY A 14 -15.42 -5.14 -10.48
C GLY A 14 -15.43 -5.40 -8.97
N VAL A 15 -14.98 -4.44 -8.17
CA VAL A 15 -15.01 -4.51 -6.69
C VAL A 15 -16.44 -4.67 -6.16
N ALA A 16 -17.40 -3.94 -6.72
CA ALA A 16 -18.81 -3.97 -6.32
C ALA A 16 -19.60 -5.14 -6.92
N SER A 17 -18.94 -6.10 -7.55
CA SER A 17 -19.56 -7.25 -8.21
C SER A 17 -19.72 -8.46 -7.28
N GLY A 18 -20.25 -9.56 -7.80
CA GLY A 18 -20.27 -10.86 -7.11
C GLY A 18 -19.02 -11.71 -7.35
N GLN A 19 -17.97 -11.17 -7.97
CA GLN A 19 -16.70 -11.86 -8.19
C GLN A 19 -15.85 -11.84 -6.91
N VAL A 20 -14.92 -12.78 -6.78
CA VAL A 20 -14.01 -12.88 -5.63
C VAL A 20 -12.92 -11.80 -5.70
N THR A 21 -12.49 -11.47 -6.91
CA THR A 21 -11.46 -10.45 -7.19
C THR A 21 -11.99 -9.40 -8.17
N PRO A 22 -11.56 -8.11 -8.05
CA PRO A 22 -10.62 -7.58 -7.08
C PRO A 22 -11.20 -7.52 -5.66
N SER A 23 -10.36 -7.81 -4.67
CA SER A 23 -10.72 -7.88 -3.24
C SER A 23 -10.14 -6.71 -2.44
N GLY A 24 -10.30 -6.76 -1.11
CA GLY A 24 -9.83 -5.71 -0.21
C GLY A 24 -8.34 -5.41 -0.31
N GLY A 25 -7.49 -6.42 -0.57
CA GLY A 25 -6.04 -6.24 -0.73
C GLY A 25 -5.70 -5.44 -1.99
N ALA A 26 -6.32 -5.77 -3.13
CA ALA A 26 -6.17 -5.01 -4.36
C ALA A 26 -6.65 -3.55 -4.20
N VAL A 27 -7.79 -3.34 -3.51
CA VAL A 27 -8.31 -1.98 -3.22
C VAL A 27 -7.35 -1.19 -2.33
N ALA A 28 -6.78 -1.84 -1.30
CA ALA A 28 -5.80 -1.20 -0.42
C ALA A 28 -4.55 -0.78 -1.21
N ALA A 29 -4.01 -1.64 -2.06
CA ALA A 29 -2.85 -1.33 -2.89
C ALA A 29 -3.12 -0.15 -3.85
N VAL A 30 -4.28 -0.11 -4.51
CA VAL A 30 -4.69 1.04 -5.36
C VAL A 30 -4.83 2.31 -4.52
N GLY A 31 -5.41 2.23 -3.31
CA GLY A 31 -5.51 3.37 -2.38
C GLY A 31 -4.14 3.92 -1.98
N GLY A 32 -3.19 3.04 -1.67
CA GLY A 32 -1.81 3.43 -1.39
C GLY A 32 -1.12 4.09 -2.60
N ALA A 33 -1.36 3.58 -3.81
CA ALA A 33 -0.85 4.18 -5.05
C ALA A 33 -1.39 5.60 -5.29
N MET A 34 -2.66 5.85 -4.96
CA MET A 34 -3.26 7.19 -5.00
C MET A 34 -2.57 8.13 -3.99
N GLY A 35 -2.26 7.62 -2.77
CA GLY A 35 -1.50 8.35 -1.77
C GLY A 35 -0.10 8.75 -2.26
N ALA A 36 0.62 7.80 -2.84
CA ALA A 36 1.94 8.03 -3.43
C ALA A 36 1.89 9.08 -4.55
N ALA A 37 0.89 8.98 -5.44
CA ALA A 37 0.71 9.93 -6.54
C ALA A 37 0.50 11.38 -6.07
N LEU A 38 -0.26 11.59 -4.99
CA LEU A 38 -0.46 12.93 -4.42
C LEU A 38 0.84 13.49 -3.85
N CYS A 39 1.59 12.69 -3.10
CA CYS A 39 2.89 13.12 -2.58
C CYS A 39 3.90 13.39 -3.70
N GLU A 40 3.96 12.54 -4.74
CA GLU A 40 4.76 12.75 -5.95
C GLU A 40 4.40 14.07 -6.64
N MET A 41 3.12 14.35 -6.81
CA MET A 41 2.62 15.59 -7.40
C MET A 41 3.10 16.83 -6.63
N VAL A 42 3.09 16.79 -5.30
CA VAL A 42 3.59 17.91 -4.48
C VAL A 42 5.11 18.10 -4.66
N CYS A 43 5.89 17.01 -4.78
CA CYS A 43 7.31 17.11 -5.11
C CYS A 43 7.53 17.82 -6.45
N ILE A 44 6.77 17.45 -7.49
CA ILE A 44 6.86 18.05 -8.82
C ILE A 44 6.52 19.55 -8.82
N HIS A 45 5.51 19.95 -8.04
CA HIS A 45 5.02 21.34 -8.00
C HIS A 45 5.74 22.22 -6.98
N THR A 46 6.66 21.68 -6.17
CA THR A 46 7.39 22.49 -5.20
C THR A 46 8.44 23.34 -5.89
N ALA A 47 8.22 24.66 -5.86
CA ALA A 47 9.19 25.66 -6.28
C ALA A 47 9.86 26.21 -5.03
N GLY A 48 11.14 25.93 -4.84
CA GLY A 48 11.90 26.35 -3.66
C GLY A 48 13.35 26.71 -4.03
N THR A 49 14.24 26.68 -3.03
CA THR A 49 15.69 26.78 -3.27
C THR A 49 16.17 25.56 -4.06
N GLU A 50 17.27 25.70 -4.77
CA GLU A 50 17.87 24.63 -5.59
C GLU A 50 18.14 23.35 -4.74
N GLU A 51 18.51 23.52 -3.46
CA GLU A 51 18.73 22.42 -2.52
C GLU A 51 17.44 21.67 -2.18
N ALA A 52 16.35 22.38 -1.82
CA ALA A 52 15.06 21.77 -1.50
C ALA A 52 14.44 21.09 -2.74
N ALA A 53 14.58 21.71 -3.92
CA ALA A 53 14.13 21.10 -5.16
C ALA A 53 14.88 19.80 -5.48
N THR A 54 16.19 19.75 -5.23
CA THR A 54 16.99 18.53 -5.46
C THR A 54 16.60 17.40 -4.52
N GLU A 55 16.38 17.69 -3.22
CA GLU A 55 15.97 16.70 -2.23
C GLU A 55 14.57 16.15 -2.55
N LEU A 56 13.60 17.03 -2.83
CA LEU A 56 12.25 16.61 -3.18
C LEU A 56 12.16 15.89 -4.54
N SER A 57 13.08 16.17 -5.48
CA SER A 57 13.16 15.40 -6.72
C SER A 57 13.47 13.93 -6.44
N GLY A 58 14.46 13.62 -5.60
CA GLY A 58 14.78 12.25 -5.22
C GLY A 58 13.65 11.54 -4.45
N VAL A 59 12.94 12.30 -3.58
CA VAL A 59 11.72 11.79 -2.92
C VAL A 59 10.63 11.51 -3.93
N GLY A 60 10.42 12.40 -4.91
CA GLY A 60 9.43 12.22 -5.97
C GLY A 60 9.70 10.97 -6.81
N ASP A 61 10.96 10.75 -7.21
CA ASP A 61 11.36 9.55 -7.96
C ASP A 61 11.06 8.27 -7.16
N THR A 62 11.35 8.28 -5.84
CA THR A 62 11.02 7.14 -4.97
C THR A 62 9.52 6.93 -4.88
N LEU A 63 8.72 7.98 -4.72
CA LEU A 63 7.26 7.90 -4.67
C LEU A 63 6.66 7.36 -5.98
N ALA A 64 7.23 7.72 -7.13
CA ALA A 64 6.85 7.17 -8.42
C ALA A 64 7.08 5.64 -8.46
N ASP A 65 8.25 5.17 -8.01
CA ASP A 65 8.55 3.74 -7.92
C ASP A 65 7.57 3.01 -6.97
N ARG A 66 7.23 3.62 -5.82
CA ARG A 66 6.27 3.04 -4.87
C ARG A 66 4.86 2.98 -5.44
N ARG A 67 4.44 4.01 -6.16
CA ARG A 67 3.15 4.02 -6.88
C ARG A 67 3.06 2.87 -7.88
N GLU A 68 4.10 2.69 -8.69
CA GLU A 68 4.14 1.59 -9.67
C GLU A 68 4.15 0.21 -8.97
N ARG A 69 4.93 0.06 -7.89
CA ARG A 69 4.94 -1.20 -7.13
C ARG A 69 3.58 -1.52 -6.50
N LEU A 70 2.89 -0.54 -5.94
CA LEU A 70 1.55 -0.71 -5.37
C LEU A 70 0.52 -1.14 -6.42
N LEU A 71 0.58 -0.57 -7.63
CA LEU A 71 -0.29 -1.02 -8.73
C LEU A 71 0.00 -2.47 -9.13
N ALA A 72 1.27 -2.88 -9.16
CA ALA A 72 1.63 -4.28 -9.40
C ALA A 72 1.15 -5.20 -8.27
N LEU A 73 1.26 -4.76 -7.01
CA LEU A 73 0.78 -5.51 -5.85
C LEU A 73 -0.75 -5.73 -5.87
N ALA A 74 -1.52 -4.81 -6.46
CA ALA A 74 -2.95 -5.00 -6.65
C ALA A 74 -3.26 -6.22 -7.55
N ASP A 75 -2.54 -6.37 -8.67
CA ASP A 75 -2.67 -7.53 -9.55
C ASP A 75 -2.16 -8.81 -8.88
N GLU A 76 -1.06 -8.71 -8.11
CA GLU A 76 -0.50 -9.85 -7.37
C GLU A 76 -1.44 -10.34 -6.27
N ASP A 77 -2.18 -9.44 -5.60
CA ASP A 77 -3.19 -9.78 -4.59
C ASP A 77 -4.33 -10.58 -5.22
N ALA A 78 -4.90 -10.10 -6.33
CA ALA A 78 -5.94 -10.83 -7.05
C ALA A 78 -5.47 -12.22 -7.47
N ALA A 79 -4.26 -12.33 -8.04
CA ALA A 79 -3.69 -13.61 -8.43
C ALA A 79 -3.42 -14.55 -7.22
N ALA A 80 -3.09 -13.99 -6.05
CA ALA A 80 -2.88 -14.78 -4.85
C ALA A 80 -4.21 -15.33 -4.29
N VAL A 81 -5.27 -14.52 -4.32
CA VAL A 81 -6.62 -14.94 -3.91
C VAL A 81 -7.15 -16.04 -4.84
N ASP A 82 -7.01 -15.89 -6.16
CA ASP A 82 -7.42 -16.90 -7.13
C ASP A 82 -6.66 -18.23 -6.93
N ALA A 83 -5.36 -18.15 -6.61
CA ALA A 83 -4.53 -19.32 -6.32
C ALA A 83 -4.98 -20.05 -5.04
N VAL A 84 -5.44 -19.33 -4.02
CA VAL A 84 -6.01 -19.93 -2.80
C VAL A 84 -7.29 -20.70 -3.17
N GLY A 85 -8.21 -20.09 -3.94
CA GLY A 85 -9.44 -20.75 -4.39
C GLY A 85 -9.14 -22.05 -5.15
N ALA A 86 -8.25 -22.01 -6.14
CA ALA A 86 -7.85 -23.17 -6.93
C ALA A 86 -7.20 -24.28 -6.08
N ALA A 87 -6.39 -23.91 -5.07
CA ALA A 87 -5.77 -24.87 -4.17
C ALA A 87 -6.82 -25.59 -3.30
N PHE A 88 -7.83 -24.89 -2.79
CA PHE A 88 -8.94 -25.50 -2.05
C PHE A 88 -9.77 -26.44 -2.93
N GLU A 89 -10.05 -26.07 -4.18
CA GLU A 89 -10.77 -26.93 -5.11
C GLU A 89 -10.02 -28.23 -5.44
N SER A 90 -8.68 -28.18 -5.50
CA SER A 90 -7.85 -29.35 -5.74
C SER A 90 -7.75 -30.31 -4.56
N GLY A 91 -7.98 -29.83 -3.33
CA GLY A 91 -7.82 -30.59 -2.09
C GLY A 91 -6.36 -30.92 -1.72
N ASP A 92 -5.38 -30.32 -2.42
CA ASP A 92 -3.95 -30.49 -2.11
C ASP A 92 -3.55 -29.66 -0.89
N VAL A 93 -3.37 -30.31 0.27
CA VAL A 93 -3.02 -29.66 1.53
C VAL A 93 -1.72 -28.86 1.43
N ALA A 94 -0.72 -29.37 0.74
CA ALA A 94 0.56 -28.65 0.57
C ALA A 94 0.40 -27.42 -0.32
N GLY A 95 -0.41 -27.54 -1.38
CA GLY A 95 -0.78 -26.43 -2.25
C GLY A 95 -1.59 -25.36 -1.52
N ILE A 96 -2.54 -25.73 -0.66
CA ILE A 96 -3.31 -24.81 0.18
C ILE A 96 -2.36 -24.01 1.08
N GLN A 97 -1.45 -24.68 1.80
CA GLN A 97 -0.49 -24.00 2.69
C GLN A 97 0.43 -23.04 1.91
N ALA A 98 0.91 -23.44 0.73
CA ALA A 98 1.75 -22.58 -0.11
C ALA A 98 0.99 -21.34 -0.62
N ALA A 99 -0.24 -21.50 -1.09
CA ALA A 99 -1.10 -20.42 -1.56
C ALA A 99 -1.47 -19.46 -0.42
N SER A 100 -1.83 -19.98 0.78
CA SER A 100 -2.14 -19.18 1.97
C SER A 100 -0.95 -18.35 2.42
N LYS A 101 0.27 -18.90 2.40
CA LYS A 101 1.49 -18.12 2.69
C LYS A 101 1.71 -17.00 1.67
N ARG A 102 1.43 -17.24 0.38
CA ARG A 102 1.55 -16.20 -0.64
C ARG A 102 0.51 -15.10 -0.44
N SER A 103 -0.76 -15.46 -0.21
CA SER A 103 -1.83 -14.49 0.04
C SER A 103 -1.64 -13.67 1.31
N THR A 104 -0.76 -14.08 2.23
CA THR A 104 -0.35 -13.31 3.40
C THR A 104 0.83 -12.39 3.09
N LYS A 105 1.78 -12.82 2.26
CA LYS A 105 2.98 -12.04 1.93
C LYS A 105 2.65 -10.80 1.09
N VAL A 106 1.72 -10.92 0.14
CA VAL A 106 1.36 -9.79 -0.74
C VAL A 106 0.81 -8.60 0.04
N PRO A 107 -0.22 -8.74 0.90
CA PRO A 107 -0.69 -7.61 1.69
C PRO A 107 0.35 -7.13 2.71
N LEU A 108 1.26 -7.97 3.21
CA LEU A 108 2.35 -7.49 4.05
C LEU A 108 3.31 -6.59 3.27
N GLU A 109 3.70 -6.97 2.06
CA GLU A 109 4.52 -6.10 1.20
C GLU A 109 3.77 -4.81 0.84
N THR A 110 2.46 -4.88 0.59
CA THR A 110 1.63 -3.69 0.38
C THR A 110 1.69 -2.74 1.59
N ALA A 111 1.59 -3.27 2.81
CA ALA A 111 1.71 -2.48 4.03
C ALA A 111 3.09 -1.81 4.15
N GLU A 112 4.16 -2.54 3.87
CA GLU A 112 5.54 -2.03 3.94
C GLU A 112 5.81 -0.95 2.88
N VAL A 113 5.30 -1.12 1.65
CA VAL A 113 5.42 -0.08 0.61
C VAL A 113 4.58 1.15 0.96
N CYS A 114 3.39 0.97 1.55
CA CYS A 114 2.60 2.09 2.05
C CYS A 114 3.29 2.81 3.21
N LEU A 115 3.99 2.09 4.11
CA LEU A 115 4.82 2.69 5.15
C LEU A 115 5.87 3.62 4.54
N ASP A 116 6.62 3.14 3.54
CA ASP A 116 7.60 3.98 2.83
C ASP A 116 6.96 5.26 2.26
N VAL A 117 5.73 5.17 1.72
CA VAL A 117 5.01 6.35 1.22
C VAL A 117 4.71 7.33 2.35
N VAL A 118 4.20 6.85 3.51
CA VAL A 118 3.89 7.71 4.66
C VAL A 118 5.16 8.35 5.23
N GLU A 119 6.27 7.61 5.32
CA GLU A 119 7.55 8.14 5.77
C GLU A 119 8.08 9.24 4.84
N HIS A 120 7.97 9.07 3.52
CA HIS A 120 8.34 10.11 2.56
C HIS A 120 7.39 11.31 2.61
N ALA A 121 6.09 11.09 2.87
CA ALA A 121 5.12 12.17 3.03
C ALA A 121 5.48 13.14 4.16
N ARG A 122 6.17 12.70 5.23
CA ARG A 122 6.73 13.60 6.29
C ARG A 122 7.66 14.65 5.70
N THR A 123 8.54 14.23 4.78
CA THR A 123 9.46 15.16 4.11
C THR A 123 8.71 16.08 3.17
N VAL A 124 7.73 15.54 2.43
CA VAL A 124 6.93 16.31 1.48
C VAL A 124 6.07 17.35 2.18
N THR A 125 5.43 17.01 3.31
CA THR A 125 4.63 17.95 4.08
C THR A 125 5.47 19.01 4.79
N ALA A 126 6.71 18.68 5.19
CA ALA A 126 7.62 19.62 5.82
C ALA A 126 8.28 20.62 4.84
N LYS A 127 8.47 20.24 3.57
CA LYS A 127 9.28 20.99 2.58
C LYS A 127 8.52 21.41 1.34
N GLY A 128 7.32 20.89 1.14
CA GLY A 128 6.48 21.20 0.00
C GLY A 128 6.06 22.66 -0.05
N THR A 129 5.66 23.14 -1.23
CA THR A 129 5.08 24.48 -1.33
C THR A 129 3.79 24.57 -0.50
N PRO A 130 3.59 25.63 0.31
CA PRO A 130 2.46 25.74 1.23
C PRO A 130 1.09 25.52 0.59
N VAL A 131 0.95 25.88 -0.70
CA VAL A 131 -0.33 25.70 -1.44
C VAL A 131 -0.62 24.21 -1.71
N ALA A 132 0.40 23.38 -1.88
CA ALA A 132 0.24 21.96 -2.23
C ALA A 132 0.41 21.02 -1.02
N VAL A 133 0.95 21.47 0.11
CA VAL A 133 1.13 20.66 1.33
C VAL A 133 -0.17 19.97 1.79
N PRO A 134 -1.37 20.59 1.73
CA PRO A 134 -2.60 19.89 2.08
C PRO A 134 -2.87 18.64 1.23
N ASP A 135 -2.47 18.62 -0.04
CA ASP A 135 -2.61 17.44 -0.89
C ASP A 135 -1.65 16.32 -0.48
N ALA A 136 -0.42 16.67 -0.02
CA ALA A 136 0.50 15.69 0.54
C ALA A 136 -0.03 15.06 1.84
N ALA A 137 -0.71 15.84 2.69
CA ALA A 137 -1.37 15.32 3.88
C ALA A 137 -2.50 14.34 3.52
N VAL A 138 -3.31 14.65 2.50
CA VAL A 138 -4.30 13.71 1.96
C VAL A 138 -3.61 12.43 1.44
N GLY A 139 -2.49 12.58 0.75
CA GLY A 139 -1.69 11.45 0.28
C GLY A 139 -1.20 10.56 1.41
N ALA A 140 -0.69 11.15 2.50
CA ALA A 140 -0.26 10.44 3.70
C ALA A 140 -1.42 9.67 4.37
N LEU A 141 -2.59 10.31 4.49
CA LEU A 141 -3.79 9.68 5.05
C LEU A 141 -4.27 8.48 4.22
N LEU A 142 -4.27 8.60 2.89
CA LEU A 142 -4.64 7.48 2.01
C LEU A 142 -3.66 6.32 2.12
N ALA A 143 -2.35 6.60 2.12
CA ALA A 143 -1.32 5.57 2.26
C ALA A 143 -1.38 4.90 3.64
N ALA A 144 -1.60 5.64 4.72
CA ALA A 144 -1.76 5.10 6.06
C ALA A 144 -3.02 4.23 6.20
N ALA A 145 -4.15 4.65 5.61
CA ALA A 145 -5.36 3.83 5.57
C ALA A 145 -5.15 2.52 4.79
N ALA A 146 -4.41 2.58 3.67
CA ALA A 146 -4.03 1.41 2.87
C ALA A 146 -3.11 0.47 3.66
N LEU A 147 -2.14 1.00 4.41
CA LEU A 147 -1.28 0.25 5.32
C LEU A 147 -2.12 -0.52 6.36
N GLN A 148 -3.00 0.18 7.08
CA GLN A 148 -3.85 -0.43 8.10
C GLN A 148 -4.77 -1.52 7.51
N ALA A 149 -5.37 -1.27 6.35
CA ALA A 149 -6.20 -2.25 5.65
C ALA A 149 -5.38 -3.50 5.26
N SER A 150 -4.16 -3.30 4.79
CA SER A 150 -3.24 -4.39 4.42
C SER A 150 -2.80 -5.20 5.64
N VAL A 151 -2.48 -4.56 6.76
CA VAL A 151 -2.18 -5.24 8.05
C VAL A 151 -3.37 -6.06 8.54
N ALA A 152 -4.59 -5.52 8.44
CA ALA A 152 -5.80 -6.26 8.79
C ALA A 152 -5.97 -7.52 7.89
N THR A 153 -5.67 -7.40 6.60
CA THR A 153 -5.69 -8.53 5.66
C THR A 153 -4.63 -9.58 6.00
N VAL A 154 -3.41 -9.16 6.34
CA VAL A 154 -2.36 -10.07 6.84
C VAL A 154 -2.88 -10.87 8.02
N ARG A 155 -3.40 -10.19 9.05
CA ARG A 155 -3.90 -10.84 10.29
C ARG A 155 -5.02 -11.85 9.99
N ALA A 156 -5.95 -11.52 9.10
CA ALA A 156 -7.03 -12.42 8.70
C ALA A 156 -6.52 -13.68 7.97
N ASN A 157 -5.45 -13.56 7.18
CA ASN A 157 -4.91 -14.68 6.42
C ASN A 157 -4.05 -15.63 7.28
N LEU A 158 -3.53 -15.18 8.43
CA LEU A 158 -2.68 -16.00 9.30
C LEU A 158 -3.41 -17.23 9.87
N ASP A 159 -4.73 -17.17 10.05
CA ASP A 159 -5.53 -18.26 10.62
C ASP A 159 -5.56 -19.51 9.70
N MET A 160 -5.18 -19.38 8.44
CA MET A 160 -5.15 -20.48 7.46
C MET A 160 -3.78 -21.19 7.39
N ILE A 161 -2.80 -20.78 8.21
CA ILE A 161 -1.40 -21.20 8.07
C ILE A 161 -0.97 -22.02 9.30
N ASP A 162 -0.50 -23.25 9.05
CA ASP A 162 -0.06 -24.17 10.10
C ASP A 162 1.36 -23.90 10.60
N ASP A 163 2.19 -23.19 9.83
CA ASP A 163 3.59 -22.87 10.15
C ASP A 163 3.68 -21.74 11.18
N GLU A 164 3.77 -22.11 12.45
CA GLU A 164 3.84 -21.17 13.58
C GLU A 164 5.00 -20.16 13.44
N SER A 165 6.13 -20.58 12.87
CA SER A 165 7.28 -19.69 12.71
C SER A 165 7.03 -18.62 11.65
N PHE A 166 6.37 -18.99 10.57
CA PHE A 166 5.93 -18.06 9.54
C PHE A 166 4.87 -17.09 10.11
N VAL A 167 3.87 -17.61 10.81
CA VAL A 167 2.82 -16.80 11.46
C VAL A 167 3.43 -15.76 12.39
N ALA A 168 4.35 -16.16 13.27
CA ALA A 168 5.02 -15.25 14.19
C ALA A 168 5.81 -14.14 13.46
N ALA A 169 6.55 -14.51 12.42
CA ALA A 169 7.34 -13.56 11.64
C ALA A 169 6.46 -12.54 10.88
N MET A 170 5.37 -13.00 10.25
CA MET A 170 4.46 -12.11 9.51
C MET A 170 3.73 -11.16 10.46
N LYS A 171 3.28 -11.68 11.61
CA LYS A 171 2.63 -10.86 12.64
C LYS A 171 3.56 -9.77 13.17
N GLN A 172 4.79 -10.12 13.52
CA GLN A 172 5.77 -9.15 14.01
C GLN A 172 5.99 -8.01 12.99
N ARG A 173 6.23 -8.35 11.71
CA ARG A 173 6.45 -7.34 10.66
C ARG A 173 5.22 -6.45 10.46
N ALA A 174 4.02 -7.04 10.50
CA ALA A 174 2.78 -6.27 10.39
C ALA A 174 2.59 -5.29 11.55
N ASP A 175 2.86 -5.72 12.79
CA ASP A 175 2.77 -4.89 13.98
C ASP A 175 3.83 -3.77 13.96
N GLU A 176 5.06 -4.05 13.49
CA GLU A 176 6.12 -3.06 13.32
C GLU A 176 5.76 -2.01 12.26
N ALA A 177 5.22 -2.44 11.10
CA ALA A 177 4.79 -1.54 10.03
C ALA A 177 3.64 -0.64 10.49
N GLU A 178 2.65 -1.17 11.21
CA GLU A 178 1.51 -0.41 11.73
C GLU A 178 1.99 0.68 12.70
N ALA A 179 2.82 0.33 13.69
CA ALA A 179 3.32 1.27 14.69
C ALA A 179 4.18 2.38 14.05
N ALA A 180 5.05 2.03 13.09
CA ALA A 180 5.86 3.01 12.37
C ALA A 180 5.01 3.93 11.50
N GLY A 181 3.98 3.37 10.83
CA GLY A 181 3.06 4.12 9.98
C GLY A 181 2.22 5.13 10.77
N GLU A 182 1.75 4.76 11.96
CA GLU A 182 1.02 5.69 12.86
C GLU A 182 1.91 6.88 13.26
N ALA A 183 3.13 6.61 13.70
CA ALA A 183 4.07 7.66 14.08
C ALA A 183 4.43 8.59 12.91
N ALA A 184 4.65 8.02 11.73
CA ALA A 184 4.97 8.80 10.53
C ALA A 184 3.78 9.65 10.05
N LEU A 185 2.56 9.13 10.16
CA LEU A 185 1.33 9.86 9.81
C LEU A 185 1.13 11.07 10.73
N ASP A 186 1.28 10.89 12.04
CA ASP A 186 1.12 11.97 13.01
C ASP A 186 2.07 13.14 12.70
N GLU A 187 3.32 12.85 12.35
CA GLU A 187 4.28 13.88 11.95
C GLU A 187 3.89 14.54 10.61
N ALA A 188 3.48 13.76 9.62
CA ALA A 188 3.08 14.30 8.31
C ALA A 188 1.88 15.24 8.42
N VAL A 189 0.88 14.88 9.23
CA VAL A 189 -0.30 15.72 9.47
C VAL A 189 0.07 16.98 10.26
N ALA A 190 0.88 16.84 11.33
CA ALA A 190 1.33 17.99 12.12
C ALA A 190 2.13 19.01 11.29
N ASN A 191 2.94 18.54 10.34
CA ASN A 191 3.66 19.43 9.41
C ASN A 191 2.72 20.22 8.52
N ALA A 192 1.59 19.64 8.12
CA ALA A 192 0.63 20.30 7.22
C ALA A 192 -0.30 21.31 7.92
N GLU A 193 -0.39 21.27 9.26
CA GLU A 193 -1.19 22.19 10.06
C GLU A 193 -0.42 23.47 10.48
N ASN A 194 0.91 23.51 10.30
CA ASN A 194 1.77 24.63 10.66
C ASN A 194 2.13 25.52 9.46
#